data_c5bd623a3129fc924687478eb242c1af
#
_entry.id   c5bd623a3129fc924687478eb242c1af
#
_cell.length_a   1.000
_cell.length_b   1.000
_cell.length_c   1.000
_cell.angle_alpha   90.00
_cell.angle_beta   90.00
_cell.angle_gamma   90.00
#
_symmetry.space_group_name_H-M   'P 1'
#
loop_
_entity.id
_entity.type
_entity.pdbx_description
1 polymer ?
#
loop_
_entity_poly.entity_id
_entity_poly.type
_entity_poly.pdbx_seq_one_letter_code
_entity_poly.pdbx_strand_id
1 'polypeptide(L)'
;MKFGEKVKQLRKEMKLSQGELAEKIGVSGRSVASYEAGTSYPRYKETYDALAAVLGVDVNYLRTEDTQFLEDVGKQFGTRAQRKASAIMAEARQLFAGGELSDEDQLAFLREMQLLYVDSKMRAQKYTPRKFLREDSDE
;
A
#
# COMPACT_ATOMS: atom_id res chain seq x y z
N MET A 1 1.48 5.15 -12.92
CA MET A 1 0.94 3.82 -12.59
C MET A 1 0.97 3.58 -11.10
N LYS A 2 -0.05 2.94 -10.61
CA LYS A 2 -0.10 2.55 -9.20
C LYS A 2 0.76 1.31 -8.97
N PHE A 3 1.14 1.09 -7.71
CA PHE A 3 1.97 -0.06 -7.34
C PHE A 3 1.42 -1.38 -7.90
N GLY A 4 0.14 -1.67 -7.66
CA GLY A 4 -0.45 -2.92 -8.12
C GLY A 4 -0.43 -3.08 -9.63
N GLU A 5 -0.65 -2.00 -10.34
CA GLU A 5 -0.60 -2.01 -11.80
C GLU A 5 0.82 -2.30 -12.30
N LYS A 6 1.82 -1.72 -11.64
CA LYS A 6 3.22 -1.96 -12.00
C LYS A 6 3.58 -3.43 -11.80
N VAL A 7 3.17 -4.00 -10.66
CA VAL A 7 3.44 -5.40 -10.35
C VAL A 7 2.79 -6.30 -11.39
N LYS A 8 1.53 -6.05 -11.69
CA LYS A 8 0.78 -6.86 -12.65
C LYS A 8 1.42 -6.81 -14.05
N GLN A 9 1.75 -5.60 -14.51
CA GLN A 9 2.35 -5.43 -15.82
C GLN A 9 3.70 -6.15 -15.92
N LEU A 10 4.56 -5.94 -14.94
CA LEU A 10 5.89 -6.57 -14.94
C LEU A 10 5.79 -8.08 -14.85
N ARG A 11 4.86 -8.58 -14.03
CA ARG A 11 4.63 -10.02 -13.90
C ARG A 11 4.23 -10.63 -15.24
N LYS A 12 3.29 -9.98 -15.92
CA LYS A 12 2.82 -10.48 -17.22
C LYS A 12 3.90 -10.44 -18.28
N GLU A 13 4.73 -9.41 -18.27
CA GLU A 13 5.86 -9.33 -19.19
C GLU A 13 6.83 -10.48 -18.99
N MET A 14 6.97 -10.96 -17.77
CA MET A 14 7.81 -12.10 -17.45
C MET A 14 7.10 -13.43 -17.61
N LYS A 15 5.83 -13.39 -18.01
CA LYS A 15 5.02 -14.60 -18.23
C LYS A 15 4.87 -15.44 -16.96
N LEU A 16 4.78 -14.78 -15.82
CA LEU A 16 4.56 -15.44 -14.53
C LEU A 16 3.08 -15.35 -14.15
N SER A 17 2.57 -16.42 -13.51
CA SER A 17 1.26 -16.36 -12.88
C SER A 17 1.40 -15.66 -11.53
N GLN A 18 0.26 -15.27 -10.94
CA GLN A 18 0.27 -14.70 -9.59
C GLN A 18 0.88 -15.68 -8.58
N GLY A 19 0.53 -16.97 -8.71
CA GLY A 19 1.07 -18.00 -7.83
C GLY A 19 2.57 -18.18 -8.00
N GLU A 20 3.05 -18.13 -9.23
CA GLU A 20 4.48 -18.26 -9.49
C GLU A 20 5.25 -17.09 -8.91
N LEU A 21 4.74 -15.89 -9.08
CA LEU A 21 5.39 -14.72 -8.48
C LEU A 21 5.38 -14.81 -6.96
N ALA A 22 4.24 -15.21 -6.38
CA ALA A 22 4.12 -15.37 -4.94
C ALA A 22 5.15 -16.33 -4.38
N GLU A 23 5.33 -17.45 -5.05
CA GLU A 23 6.33 -18.43 -4.64
C GLU A 23 7.74 -17.86 -4.65
N LYS A 24 8.05 -17.08 -5.68
CA LYS A 24 9.39 -16.50 -5.82
C LYS A 24 9.69 -15.44 -4.75
N ILE A 25 8.68 -14.75 -4.26
CA ILE A 25 8.91 -13.70 -3.26
C ILE A 25 8.52 -14.13 -1.84
N GLY A 26 8.05 -15.37 -1.69
CA GLY A 26 7.79 -15.92 -0.35
C GLY A 26 6.50 -15.47 0.30
N VAL A 27 5.47 -15.17 -0.50
CA VAL A 27 4.14 -14.82 0.02
C VAL A 27 3.11 -15.73 -0.62
N SER A 28 1.84 -15.61 -0.20
CA SER A 28 0.76 -16.40 -0.79
C SER A 28 0.30 -15.81 -2.11
N GLY A 29 -0.32 -16.64 -2.96
CA GLY A 29 -0.92 -16.17 -4.19
C GLY A 29 -2.01 -15.14 -3.94
N ARG A 30 -2.75 -15.29 -2.84
CA ARG A 30 -3.75 -14.32 -2.43
C ARG A 30 -3.13 -12.96 -2.16
N SER A 31 -1.95 -12.93 -1.56
CA SER A 31 -1.24 -11.69 -1.30
C SER A 31 -0.90 -10.96 -2.59
N VAL A 32 -0.36 -11.69 -3.58
CA VAL A 32 -0.05 -11.07 -4.87
C VAL A 32 -1.31 -10.54 -5.53
N ALA A 33 -2.39 -11.32 -5.50
CA ALA A 33 -3.67 -10.89 -6.07
C ALA A 33 -4.15 -9.60 -5.41
N SER A 34 -4.03 -9.51 -4.09
CA SER A 34 -4.42 -8.31 -3.34
C SER A 34 -3.54 -7.12 -3.68
N TYR A 35 -2.24 -7.32 -3.85
CA TYR A 35 -1.35 -6.25 -4.27
C TYR A 35 -1.76 -5.69 -5.62
N GLU A 36 -2.03 -6.58 -6.57
CA GLU A 36 -2.39 -6.16 -7.93
C GLU A 36 -3.76 -5.47 -7.97
N ALA A 37 -4.67 -5.90 -7.11
CA ALA A 37 -5.98 -5.28 -7.00
C ALA A 37 -5.95 -3.94 -6.26
N GLY A 38 -4.86 -3.64 -5.56
CA GLY A 38 -4.76 -2.41 -4.81
C GLY A 38 -5.45 -2.45 -3.46
N THR A 39 -5.85 -3.65 -2.99
CA THR A 39 -6.53 -3.79 -1.70
C THR A 39 -5.58 -4.04 -0.54
N SER A 40 -4.34 -4.37 -0.82
CA SER A 40 -3.32 -4.47 0.21
C SER A 40 -1.95 -4.12 -0.36
N TYR A 41 -0.99 -3.91 0.52
CA TYR A 41 0.37 -3.55 0.16
C TYR A 41 1.32 -4.34 1.06
N PRO A 42 2.54 -4.63 0.60
CA PRO A 42 3.50 -5.30 1.45
C PRO A 42 3.73 -4.54 2.75
N ARG A 43 3.82 -5.27 3.86
CA ARG A 43 4.04 -4.68 5.18
C ARG A 43 5.52 -4.51 5.51
N TYR A 44 6.39 -5.19 4.77
CA TYR A 44 7.81 -5.22 5.07
C TYR A 44 8.62 -4.80 3.86
N LYS A 45 9.70 -4.09 4.13
CA LYS A 45 10.62 -3.63 3.10
C LYS A 45 11.18 -4.82 2.30
N GLU A 46 11.42 -5.93 2.97
CA GLU A 46 11.99 -7.12 2.34
C GLU A 46 11.12 -7.65 1.20
N THR A 47 9.80 -7.48 1.31
CA THR A 47 8.90 -7.92 0.25
C THR A 47 9.05 -7.04 -0.99
N TYR A 48 9.22 -5.73 -0.81
CA TYR A 48 9.50 -4.83 -1.93
C TYR A 48 10.82 -5.16 -2.59
N ASP A 49 11.84 -5.46 -1.76
CA ASP A 49 13.16 -5.84 -2.30
C ASP A 49 13.07 -7.12 -3.13
N ALA A 50 12.31 -8.10 -2.64
CA ALA A 50 12.13 -9.36 -3.35
C ALA A 50 11.38 -9.15 -4.67
N LEU A 51 10.32 -8.33 -4.65
CA LEU A 51 9.58 -7.99 -5.86
C LEU A 51 10.48 -7.32 -6.89
N ALA A 52 11.26 -6.34 -6.45
CA ALA A 52 12.16 -5.63 -7.35
C ALA A 52 13.19 -6.58 -7.97
N ALA A 53 13.74 -7.48 -7.17
CA ALA A 53 14.73 -8.44 -7.66
C ALA A 53 14.12 -9.39 -8.68
N VAL A 54 12.95 -9.94 -8.41
CA VAL A 54 12.29 -10.88 -9.31
C VAL A 54 11.82 -10.20 -10.59
N LEU A 55 11.26 -9.00 -10.45
CA LEU A 55 10.70 -8.29 -11.61
C LEU A 55 11.75 -7.50 -12.39
N GLY A 56 12.98 -7.46 -11.89
CA GLY A 56 14.08 -6.83 -12.62
C GLY A 56 14.02 -5.31 -12.68
N VAL A 57 13.50 -4.68 -11.65
CA VAL A 57 13.40 -3.22 -11.59
C VAL A 57 14.04 -2.70 -10.32
N ASP A 58 14.31 -1.41 -10.30
CA ASP A 58 14.81 -0.74 -9.09
C ASP A 58 13.69 -0.72 -8.05
N VAL A 59 14.03 -0.97 -6.79
CA VAL A 59 13.05 -0.98 -5.72
C VAL A 59 12.33 0.38 -5.62
N ASN A 60 13.02 1.46 -5.94
CA ASN A 60 12.42 2.79 -5.89
C ASN A 60 11.34 2.99 -6.96
N TYR A 61 11.38 2.22 -8.02
CA TYR A 61 10.32 2.25 -9.02
C TYR A 61 9.00 1.74 -8.41
N LEU A 62 9.09 0.76 -7.52
CA LEU A 62 7.91 0.20 -6.86
C LEU A 62 7.50 0.99 -5.63
N ARG A 63 8.46 1.52 -4.88
CA ARG A 63 8.18 2.25 -3.65
C ARG A 63 8.02 3.73 -3.94
N THR A 64 6.84 4.24 -3.64
CA THR A 64 6.53 5.67 -3.73
C THR A 64 6.23 6.17 -2.33
N GLU A 65 6.00 7.48 -2.17
CA GLU A 65 5.57 8.01 -0.87
C GLU A 65 4.29 7.33 -0.40
N ASP A 66 3.39 7.05 -1.33
CA ASP A 66 2.12 6.42 -1.00
C ASP A 66 2.32 4.99 -0.52
N THR A 67 3.18 4.23 -1.19
CA THR A 67 3.44 2.85 -0.75
C THR A 67 4.17 2.84 0.60
N GLN A 68 5.04 3.80 0.84
CA GLN A 68 5.73 3.92 2.12
C GLN A 68 4.72 4.21 3.24
N PHE A 69 3.80 5.13 3.00
CA PHE A 69 2.76 5.45 3.96
C PHE A 69 1.91 4.22 4.28
N LEU A 70 1.49 3.49 3.23
CA LEU A 70 0.64 2.31 3.42
C LEU A 70 1.37 1.18 4.12
N GLU A 71 2.67 1.01 3.85
CA GLU A 71 3.48 0.05 4.58
C GLU A 71 3.52 0.39 6.06
N ASP A 72 3.75 1.65 6.38
CA ASP A 72 3.83 2.11 7.77
C ASP A 72 2.49 1.92 8.49
N VAL A 73 1.39 2.22 7.82
CA VAL A 73 0.06 2.00 8.39
C VAL A 73 -0.16 0.52 8.66
N GLY A 74 0.24 -0.35 7.73
CA GLY A 74 0.10 -1.78 7.91
C GLY A 74 0.90 -2.32 9.10
N LYS A 75 2.12 -1.83 9.27
CA LYS A 75 2.97 -2.24 10.38
C LYS A 75 2.44 -1.75 11.72
N GLN A 76 1.95 -0.52 11.75
CA GLN A 76 1.57 0.13 13.00
C GLN A 76 0.14 -0.19 13.41
N PHE A 77 -0.78 -0.30 12.48
CA PHE A 77 -2.21 -0.43 12.76
C PHE A 77 -2.86 -1.68 12.15
N GLY A 78 -2.13 -2.46 11.36
CA GLY A 78 -2.62 -3.71 10.80
C GLY A 78 -3.20 -3.62 9.41
N THR A 79 -3.55 -4.77 8.86
CA THR A 79 -3.98 -4.89 7.47
C THR A 79 -5.32 -4.21 7.21
N ARG A 80 -6.23 -4.26 8.15
CA ARG A 80 -7.53 -3.60 8.00
C ARG A 80 -7.35 -2.09 7.83
N ALA A 81 -6.51 -1.49 8.68
CA ALA A 81 -6.23 -0.07 8.60
C ALA A 81 -5.54 0.28 7.28
N GLN A 82 -4.64 -0.57 6.81
CA GLN A 82 -3.96 -0.37 5.54
C GLN A 82 -4.97 -0.35 4.39
N ARG A 83 -5.92 -1.26 4.38
CA ARG A 83 -6.95 -1.32 3.33
C ARG A 83 -7.82 -0.06 3.34
N LYS A 84 -8.20 0.39 4.53
CA LYS A 84 -9.01 1.60 4.66
C LYS A 84 -8.24 2.83 4.19
N ALA A 85 -6.96 2.91 4.55
CA ALA A 85 -6.12 4.03 4.11
C ALA A 85 -5.97 4.03 2.59
N SER A 86 -5.78 2.86 2.00
CA SER A 86 -5.68 2.74 0.55
C SER A 86 -6.95 3.21 -0.15
N ALA A 87 -8.11 2.83 0.38
CA ALA A 87 -9.40 3.24 -0.18
C ALA A 87 -9.58 4.76 -0.11
N ILE A 88 -9.23 5.35 1.03
CA ILE A 88 -9.33 6.80 1.21
C ILE A 88 -8.43 7.53 0.20
N MET A 89 -7.23 7.03 0.00
CA MET A 89 -6.32 7.64 -0.96
C MET A 89 -6.84 7.54 -2.39
N ALA A 90 -7.45 6.41 -2.75
CA ALA A 90 -8.03 6.24 -4.07
C ALA A 90 -9.18 7.22 -4.30
N GLU A 91 -10.03 7.41 -3.30
CA GLU A 91 -11.11 8.39 -3.38
C GLU A 91 -10.57 9.81 -3.51
N ALA A 92 -9.54 10.15 -2.76
CA ALA A 92 -8.94 11.47 -2.82
C ALA A 92 -8.40 11.76 -4.22
N ARG A 93 -7.77 10.77 -4.85
CA ARG A 93 -7.25 10.94 -6.20
C ARG A 93 -8.35 11.20 -7.23
N GLN A 94 -9.52 10.59 -7.03
CA GLN A 94 -10.64 10.82 -7.92
C GLN A 94 -11.11 12.27 -7.87
N LEU A 95 -10.97 12.94 -6.72
CA LEU A 95 -11.32 14.33 -6.62
C LEU A 95 -10.44 15.23 -7.47
N PHE A 96 -9.26 14.76 -7.83
CA PHE A 96 -8.33 15.53 -8.65
C PHE A 96 -8.51 15.29 -10.15
N ALA A 97 -9.37 14.37 -10.53
CA ALA A 97 -9.53 13.97 -11.93
C ALA A 97 -10.00 15.12 -12.81
N GLY A 98 -10.60 16.16 -12.24
CA GLY A 98 -11.03 17.32 -13.00
C GLY A 98 -9.91 18.25 -13.44
N GLY A 99 -8.70 18.03 -12.95
CA GLY A 99 -7.54 18.82 -13.38
C GLY A 99 -7.46 20.23 -12.80
N GLU A 100 -8.19 20.51 -11.74
CA GLU A 100 -8.20 21.84 -11.13
C GLU A 100 -6.96 22.14 -10.30
N LEU A 101 -6.30 21.11 -9.80
CA LEU A 101 -5.11 21.27 -8.98
C LEU A 101 -3.88 20.87 -9.75
N SER A 102 -2.78 21.58 -9.53
CA SER A 102 -1.50 21.18 -10.09
C SER A 102 -1.03 19.88 -9.46
N ASP A 103 -0.09 19.21 -10.11
CA ASP A 103 0.47 17.97 -9.56
C ASP A 103 1.11 18.23 -8.19
N GLU A 104 1.75 19.39 -8.02
CA GLU A 104 2.37 19.76 -6.77
C GLU A 104 1.34 19.93 -5.66
N ASP A 105 0.22 20.58 -5.95
CA ASP A 105 -0.84 20.77 -4.98
C ASP A 105 -1.53 19.47 -4.61
N GLN A 106 -1.69 18.57 -5.59
CA GLN A 106 -2.25 17.24 -5.32
C GLN A 106 -1.37 16.46 -4.36
N LEU A 107 -0.06 16.50 -4.58
CA LEU A 107 0.89 15.82 -3.72
C LEU A 107 0.87 16.40 -2.31
N ALA A 108 0.83 17.71 -2.19
CA ALA A 108 0.75 18.37 -0.89
C ALA A 108 -0.50 17.96 -0.12
N PHE A 109 -1.64 17.90 -0.82
CA PHE A 109 -2.90 17.47 -0.21
C PHE A 109 -2.81 16.02 0.29
N LEU A 110 -2.25 15.13 -0.52
CA LEU A 110 -2.12 13.73 -0.13
C LEU A 110 -1.22 13.56 1.08
N ARG A 111 -0.14 14.33 1.17
CA ARG A 111 0.77 14.29 2.31
C ARG A 111 0.06 14.73 3.60
N GLU A 112 -0.70 15.82 3.52
CA GLU A 112 -1.46 16.30 4.67
C GLU A 112 -2.50 15.28 5.12
N MET A 113 -3.18 14.65 4.17
CA MET A 113 -4.16 13.63 4.46
C MET A 113 -3.52 12.42 5.16
N GLN A 114 -2.34 12.03 4.71
CA GLN A 114 -1.62 10.90 5.31
C GLN A 114 -1.24 11.21 6.76
N LEU A 115 -0.76 12.42 7.01
CA LEU A 115 -0.42 12.83 8.38
C LEU A 115 -1.64 12.86 9.29
N LEU A 116 -2.74 13.38 8.78
CA LEU A 116 -3.99 13.42 9.54
C LEU A 116 -4.51 12.02 9.84
N TYR A 117 -4.37 11.10 8.89
CA TYR A 117 -4.82 9.73 9.09
C TYR A 117 -4.05 9.06 10.22
N VAL A 118 -2.72 9.16 10.19
CA VAL A 118 -1.89 8.57 11.24
C VAL A 118 -2.20 9.18 12.59
N ASP A 119 -2.31 10.50 12.64
CA ASP A 119 -2.61 11.22 13.87
C ASP A 119 -3.95 10.78 14.45
N SER A 120 -4.97 10.64 13.60
CA SER A 120 -6.29 10.19 14.01
C SER A 120 -6.25 8.76 14.58
N LYS A 121 -5.51 7.88 13.96
CA LYS A 121 -5.39 6.51 14.44
C LYS A 121 -4.67 6.46 15.78
N MET A 122 -3.64 7.25 15.97
CA MET A 122 -2.91 7.29 17.23
C MET A 122 -3.78 7.86 18.34
N ARG A 123 -4.58 8.87 18.07
CA ARG A 123 -5.51 9.41 19.06
C ARG A 123 -6.56 8.38 19.43
N ALA A 124 -7.09 7.65 18.44
CA ALA A 124 -8.07 6.60 18.71
C ALA A 124 -7.51 5.54 19.64
N GLN A 125 -6.27 5.11 19.40
CA GLN A 125 -5.61 4.14 20.25
C GLN A 125 -5.47 4.64 21.68
N LYS A 126 -5.16 5.91 21.84
CA LYS A 126 -4.97 6.51 23.17
C LYS A 126 -6.24 6.43 24.03
N TYR A 127 -7.40 6.53 23.40
CA TYR A 127 -8.68 6.55 24.11
C TYR A 127 -9.46 5.24 24.03
N THR A 128 -8.92 4.23 23.34
CA THR A 128 -9.58 2.94 23.20
C THR A 128 -9.12 2.00 24.31
N PRO A 129 -10.04 1.27 24.99
CA PRO A 129 -9.64 0.29 25.99
C PRO A 129 -8.65 -0.71 25.39
N ARG A 130 -7.66 -1.07 26.19
CA ARG A 130 -6.57 -1.93 25.76
C ARG A 130 -7.03 -3.23 25.09
N LYS A 131 -8.12 -3.80 25.57
CA LYS A 131 -8.65 -5.05 25.05
C LYS A 131 -9.08 -4.97 23.59
N PHE A 132 -9.23 -3.76 23.03
CA PHE A 132 -9.64 -3.59 21.64
C PHE A 132 -8.52 -3.16 20.71
N LEU A 133 -7.31 -2.92 21.23
CA LEU A 133 -6.25 -2.32 20.41
C LEU A 133 -5.56 -3.26 19.43
N ARG A 134 -5.59 -4.56 19.68
CA ARG A 134 -4.83 -5.51 18.87
C ARG A 134 -5.58 -6.13 17.70
N GLU A 135 -6.80 -5.72 17.48
CA GLU A 135 -7.62 -6.33 16.45
C GLU A 135 -7.15 -6.08 15.04
N ASP A 136 -6.40 -5.02 14.84
CA ASP A 136 -5.89 -4.68 13.52
C ASP A 136 -4.59 -5.37 13.18
N SER A 137 -4.02 -6.14 14.08
CA SER A 137 -2.73 -6.78 13.87
C SER A 137 -2.83 -8.12 13.15
N ASP A 138 -4.00 -8.61 12.92
CA ASP A 138 -4.20 -9.92 12.34
C ASP A 138 -3.97 -9.92 10.86
N GLU A 139 -3.45 -10.90 10.41
CA GLU A 139 -3.40 -11.25 9.07
C GLU A 139 -2.31 -11.39 8.43
#